data_ad5792e0980ee2a4157ed10a1e97f17d
#
_entry.id   ad5792e0980ee2a4157ed10a1e97f17d
#
_cell.length_a   1.000
_cell.length_b   1.000
_cell.length_c   1.000
_cell.angle_alpha   90.00
_cell.angle_beta   90.00
_cell.angle_gamma   90.00
#
_symmetry.space_group_name_H-M   'P 1'
#
loop_
_entity.id
_entity.type
_entity.pdbx_description
1 polymer ?
#
loop_
_entity_poly.entity_id
_entity_poly.type
_entity_poly.pdbx_seq_one_letter_code
_entity_poly.pdbx_strand_id
1 'polypeptide(L)'
;HDWDEAVRSVVEFARATPIDVVVGVDDHTTVVAAVISAALGLPHNPVTAVAAARNKHRMRQLLHAQGVPVPRFILFSVDENPVTIAEKIAFPCVVKPISLSASCGVIRANDRDEFVAAFHRVAALLEKLGEETLGDGTGKILVEDFVPGREVALEGLLTNGELRVLALFDKPDPLDGPFFEETIYITPSRLPAAVQREVTSCAARAARALGLGEGPVHGELRVSDRGVWVIEVAARSIGGRCSQALRFAAGLSLEEVILRHALRMDIPSLDREGRAAGVMMLPIPHAGVLEEVRGREKALAVPGIENLEITARPGDELVPLPEGTRYLGFLIARGEAPEAVETALRDAHRQLEFVITPAPAETQRSRAMSF
;
A
#
# COMPACT_ATOMS: atom_id res chain seq x y z
N HIS A 1 -18.80 -8.28 5.48
CA HIS A 1 -18.67 -9.49 4.66
C HIS A 1 -18.83 -10.70 5.59
N ASP A 2 -19.77 -11.59 5.23
CA ASP A 2 -19.93 -12.87 5.96
C ASP A 2 -18.78 -13.82 5.55
N TRP A 3 -17.63 -13.63 6.19
CA TRP A 3 -16.47 -14.51 5.99
C TRP A 3 -16.79 -15.97 6.34
N ASP A 4 -17.74 -16.20 7.26
CA ASP A 4 -18.14 -17.55 7.66
C ASP A 4 -18.85 -18.27 6.49
N GLU A 5 -19.62 -17.55 5.67
CA GLU A 5 -20.23 -18.12 4.47
C GLU A 5 -19.18 -18.44 3.42
N ALA A 6 -18.26 -17.52 3.15
CA ALA A 6 -17.15 -17.74 2.21
C ALA A 6 -16.29 -18.93 2.63
N VAL A 7 -15.94 -19.03 3.91
CA VAL A 7 -15.16 -20.16 4.46
C VAL A 7 -15.91 -21.47 4.28
N ARG A 8 -17.21 -21.52 4.67
CA ARG A 8 -18.04 -22.73 4.51
C ARG A 8 -18.11 -23.17 3.04
N SER A 9 -18.35 -22.25 2.13
CA SER A 9 -18.45 -22.53 0.70
C SER A 9 -17.17 -23.11 0.13
N VAL A 10 -16.01 -22.55 0.50
CA VAL A 10 -14.70 -23.04 0.03
C VAL A 10 -14.38 -24.42 0.66
N VAL A 11 -14.66 -24.62 1.94
CA VAL A 11 -14.46 -25.91 2.61
C VAL A 11 -15.33 -27.01 2.00
N GLU A 12 -16.57 -26.69 1.63
CA GLU A 12 -17.46 -27.63 0.96
C GLU A 12 -16.95 -27.95 -0.46
N PHE A 13 -16.55 -26.93 -1.22
CA PHE A 13 -15.91 -27.09 -2.54
C PHE A 13 -14.68 -28.00 -2.48
N ALA A 14 -13.83 -27.81 -1.47
CA ALA A 14 -12.60 -28.59 -1.28
C ALA A 14 -12.83 -30.09 -1.04
N ARG A 15 -14.05 -30.51 -0.63
CA ARG A 15 -14.40 -31.94 -0.49
C ARG A 15 -14.43 -32.67 -1.82
N ALA A 16 -14.84 -31.97 -2.89
CA ALA A 16 -14.91 -32.54 -4.23
C ALA A 16 -13.70 -32.20 -5.08
N THR A 17 -13.09 -31.04 -4.83
CA THR A 17 -11.95 -30.53 -5.59
C THR A 17 -10.85 -30.13 -4.59
N PRO A 18 -9.83 -30.96 -4.37
CA PRO A 18 -8.76 -30.65 -3.44
C PRO A 18 -8.09 -29.31 -3.73
N ILE A 19 -7.80 -28.54 -2.70
CA ILE A 19 -7.08 -27.27 -2.75
C ILE A 19 -5.72 -27.47 -2.08
N ASP A 20 -4.65 -27.16 -2.76
CA ASP A 20 -3.29 -27.32 -2.24
C ASP A 20 -2.81 -26.06 -1.49
N VAL A 21 -3.28 -24.87 -1.89
CA VAL A 21 -2.89 -23.60 -1.28
C VAL A 21 -3.95 -22.53 -1.48
N VAL A 22 -4.02 -21.59 -0.53
CA VAL A 22 -4.84 -20.36 -0.65
C VAL A 22 -3.93 -19.16 -0.46
N VAL A 23 -3.93 -18.23 -1.41
CA VAL A 23 -3.11 -17.01 -1.38
C VAL A 23 -4.01 -15.78 -1.45
N GLY A 24 -3.91 -14.91 -0.45
CA GLY A 24 -4.55 -13.59 -0.47
C GLY A 24 -3.71 -12.62 -1.31
N VAL A 25 -4.37 -11.90 -2.23
CA VAL A 25 -3.70 -11.01 -3.19
C VAL A 25 -3.80 -9.53 -2.85
N ASP A 26 -4.69 -9.18 -1.91
CA ASP A 26 -4.91 -7.81 -1.44
C ASP A 26 -5.24 -7.78 0.06
N ASP A 27 -5.31 -6.58 0.64
CA ASP A 27 -5.57 -6.41 2.08
C ASP A 27 -6.93 -6.94 2.54
N HIS A 28 -7.93 -6.99 1.66
CA HIS A 28 -9.26 -7.50 1.99
C HIS A 28 -9.30 -9.02 2.02
N THR A 29 -8.53 -9.67 1.14
CA THR A 29 -8.53 -11.13 0.97
C THR A 29 -7.52 -11.85 1.86
N THR A 30 -6.50 -11.20 2.39
CA THR A 30 -5.44 -11.85 3.20
C THR A 30 -5.98 -12.56 4.43
N VAL A 31 -6.87 -11.90 5.20
CA VAL A 31 -7.40 -12.49 6.43
C VAL A 31 -8.31 -13.67 6.14
N VAL A 32 -9.22 -13.54 5.17
CA VAL A 32 -10.11 -14.65 4.78
C VAL A 32 -9.33 -15.81 4.19
N ALA A 33 -8.26 -15.54 3.41
CA ALA A 33 -7.36 -16.58 2.91
C ALA A 33 -6.68 -17.35 4.05
N ALA A 34 -6.22 -16.66 5.10
CA ALA A 34 -5.64 -17.31 6.27
C ALA A 34 -6.69 -18.16 7.04
N VAL A 35 -7.93 -17.67 7.19
CA VAL A 35 -9.01 -18.42 7.83
C VAL A 35 -9.38 -19.68 7.03
N ILE A 36 -9.50 -19.56 5.70
CA ILE A 36 -9.76 -20.70 4.81
C ILE A 36 -8.63 -21.72 4.89
N SER A 37 -7.37 -21.26 4.81
CA SER A 37 -6.21 -22.15 4.91
C SER A 37 -6.18 -22.89 6.25
N ALA A 38 -6.47 -22.21 7.37
CA ALA A 38 -6.58 -22.82 8.69
C ALA A 38 -7.69 -23.89 8.73
N ALA A 39 -8.85 -23.60 8.17
CA ALA A 39 -9.99 -24.54 8.11
C ALA A 39 -9.70 -25.79 7.25
N LEU A 40 -8.87 -25.64 6.22
CA LEU A 40 -8.44 -26.73 5.34
C LEU A 40 -7.18 -27.46 5.83
N GLY A 41 -6.53 -26.99 6.91
CA GLY A 41 -5.27 -27.54 7.41
C GLY A 41 -4.07 -27.28 6.50
N LEU A 42 -4.13 -26.22 5.66
CA LEU A 42 -3.08 -25.82 4.76
C LEU A 42 -2.05 -24.90 5.44
N PRO A 43 -0.80 -24.81 4.95
CA PRO A 43 0.19 -23.87 5.45
C PRO A 43 -0.33 -22.41 5.35
N HIS A 44 -0.19 -21.64 6.43
CA HIS A 44 -0.64 -20.25 6.50
C HIS A 44 0.06 -19.49 7.63
N ASN A 45 0.06 -18.16 7.55
CA ASN A 45 0.36 -17.33 8.72
C ASN A 45 -0.77 -17.41 9.74
N PRO A 46 -0.49 -17.31 11.05
CA PRO A 46 -1.55 -17.21 12.05
C PRO A 46 -2.58 -16.12 11.66
N VAL A 47 -3.86 -16.45 11.73
CA VAL A 47 -4.95 -15.50 11.39
C VAL A 47 -4.80 -14.19 12.16
N THR A 48 -4.43 -14.28 13.45
CA THR A 48 -4.19 -13.11 14.32
C THR A 48 -3.02 -12.24 13.83
N ALA A 49 -1.98 -12.83 13.23
CA ALA A 49 -0.85 -12.11 12.68
C ALA A 49 -1.25 -11.33 11.41
N VAL A 50 -2.00 -11.98 10.52
CA VAL A 50 -2.50 -11.34 9.28
C VAL A 50 -3.49 -10.23 9.62
N ALA A 51 -4.40 -10.45 10.56
CA ALA A 51 -5.34 -9.43 11.03
C ALA A 51 -4.62 -8.23 11.69
N ALA A 52 -3.54 -8.49 12.44
CA ALA A 52 -2.73 -7.43 13.04
C ALA A 52 -1.99 -6.59 11.98
N ALA A 53 -1.50 -7.23 10.91
CA ALA A 53 -0.86 -6.52 9.79
C ALA A 53 -1.85 -5.57 9.06
N ARG A 54 -3.14 -5.95 9.00
CA ARG A 54 -4.17 -5.11 8.38
C ARG A 54 -4.64 -3.95 9.26
N ASN A 55 -4.58 -4.09 10.58
CA ASN A 55 -5.01 -3.07 11.53
C ASN A 55 -3.84 -2.22 12.00
N LYS A 56 -3.71 -0.98 11.51
CA LYS A 56 -2.57 -0.09 11.79
C LYS A 56 -2.34 0.15 13.29
N HIS A 57 -3.41 0.28 14.08
CA HIS A 57 -3.27 0.45 15.54
C HIS A 57 -2.72 -0.83 16.19
N ARG A 58 -3.27 -2.00 15.85
CA ARG A 58 -2.80 -3.28 16.38
C ARG A 58 -1.36 -3.56 15.97
N MET A 59 -1.02 -3.27 14.71
CA MET A 59 0.35 -3.34 14.20
C MET A 59 1.29 -2.48 15.05
N ARG A 60 0.94 -1.22 15.31
CA ARG A 60 1.76 -0.31 16.14
C ARG A 60 1.98 -0.86 17.55
N GLN A 61 0.92 -1.40 18.19
CA GLN A 61 1.03 -1.99 19.53
C GLN A 61 2.05 -3.14 19.56
N LEU A 62 1.96 -4.08 18.60
CA LEU A 62 2.85 -5.24 18.55
C LEU A 62 4.29 -4.85 18.23
N LEU A 63 4.49 -3.97 17.25
CA LEU A 63 5.82 -3.47 16.88
C LEU A 63 6.48 -2.73 18.06
N HIS A 64 5.75 -1.83 18.70
CA HIS A 64 6.24 -1.08 19.87
C HIS A 64 6.62 -2.00 21.04
N ALA A 65 5.78 -2.97 21.34
CA ALA A 65 6.03 -3.94 22.42
C ALA A 65 7.30 -4.78 22.19
N GLN A 66 7.71 -4.99 20.93
CA GLN A 66 8.92 -5.70 20.54
C GLN A 66 10.10 -4.78 20.24
N GLY A 67 10.01 -3.47 20.55
CA GLY A 67 11.07 -2.49 20.34
C GLY A 67 11.41 -2.26 18.87
N VAL A 68 10.49 -2.51 17.95
CA VAL A 68 10.62 -2.11 16.53
C VAL A 68 10.31 -0.62 16.42
N PRO A 69 11.14 0.18 15.75
CA PRO A 69 10.89 1.62 15.62
C PRO A 69 9.59 1.90 14.87
N VAL A 70 8.67 2.58 15.53
CA VAL A 70 7.39 3.07 14.99
C VAL A 70 7.15 4.49 15.51
N PRO A 71 6.41 5.36 14.78
CA PRO A 71 6.02 6.66 15.29
C PRO A 71 5.25 6.51 16.61
N ARG A 72 5.32 7.52 17.49
CA ARG A 72 4.41 7.58 18.62
C ARG A 72 2.98 7.68 18.07
N PHE A 73 2.04 6.97 18.69
CA PHE A 73 0.69 6.82 18.16
C PHE A 73 -0.35 6.88 19.28
N ILE A 74 -1.51 7.42 18.96
CA ILE A 74 -2.68 7.48 19.85
C ILE A 74 -3.92 7.15 19.02
N LEU A 75 -4.81 6.32 19.57
CA LEU A 75 -6.09 5.98 18.98
C LEU A 75 -7.19 6.83 19.59
N PHE A 76 -8.04 7.42 18.74
CA PHE A 76 -9.19 8.20 19.13
C PHE A 76 -10.48 7.63 18.53
N SER A 77 -11.62 7.93 19.17
CA SER A 77 -12.94 7.77 18.56
C SER A 77 -13.27 8.97 17.69
N VAL A 78 -14.02 8.76 16.60
CA VAL A 78 -14.57 9.88 15.79
C VAL A 78 -15.49 10.80 16.58
N ASP A 79 -16.08 10.31 17.69
CA ASP A 79 -16.98 11.07 18.56
C ASP A 79 -16.24 12.01 19.52
N GLU A 80 -14.92 11.89 19.65
CA GLU A 80 -14.14 12.75 20.53
C GLU A 80 -13.96 14.13 19.91
N ASN A 81 -13.95 15.17 20.78
CA ASN A 81 -13.79 16.56 20.33
C ASN A 81 -12.34 16.82 19.89
N PRO A 82 -12.07 17.05 18.58
CA PRO A 82 -10.71 17.22 18.07
C PRO A 82 -9.99 18.45 18.62
N VAL A 83 -10.73 19.50 19.02
CA VAL A 83 -10.13 20.69 19.63
C VAL A 83 -9.48 20.37 20.97
N THR A 84 -10.10 19.49 21.77
CA THR A 84 -9.55 19.02 23.05
C THR A 84 -8.43 18.00 22.83
N ILE A 85 -8.56 17.13 21.82
CA ILE A 85 -7.52 16.14 21.47
C ILE A 85 -6.23 16.84 21.06
N ALA A 86 -6.32 17.93 20.27
CA ALA A 86 -5.17 18.67 19.75
C ALA A 86 -4.20 19.15 20.85
N GLU A 87 -4.68 19.34 22.08
CA GLU A 87 -3.81 19.69 23.22
C GLU A 87 -2.83 18.58 23.63
N LYS A 88 -3.11 17.34 23.23
CA LYS A 88 -2.30 16.15 23.53
C LYS A 88 -1.38 15.75 22.39
N ILE A 89 -1.49 16.42 21.23
CA ILE A 89 -0.80 16.05 19.99
C ILE A 89 0.46 16.91 19.81
N ALA A 90 1.55 16.26 19.42
CA ALA A 90 2.72 16.96 18.90
C ALA A 90 2.59 17.13 17.38
N PHE A 91 2.99 18.30 16.89
CA PHE A 91 2.97 18.63 15.47
C PHE A 91 4.41 18.64 14.89
N PRO A 92 4.59 18.27 13.60
CA PRO A 92 3.55 17.75 12.69
C PRO A 92 3.13 16.32 13.05
N CYS A 93 1.84 16.00 12.78
CA CYS A 93 1.28 14.67 12.98
C CYS A 93 0.62 14.14 11.70
N VAL A 94 0.24 12.86 11.70
CA VAL A 94 -0.52 12.20 10.63
C VAL A 94 -1.80 11.63 11.22
N VAL A 95 -2.93 12.03 10.65
CA VAL A 95 -4.28 11.56 10.99
C VAL A 95 -4.70 10.53 9.94
N LYS A 96 -5.13 9.34 10.35
CA LYS A 96 -5.48 8.28 9.40
C LYS A 96 -6.47 7.23 9.93
N PRO A 97 -7.23 6.57 9.04
CA PRO A 97 -7.98 5.37 9.34
C PRO A 97 -7.07 4.22 9.78
N ILE A 98 -7.59 3.25 10.53
CA ILE A 98 -6.79 2.10 10.97
C ILE A 98 -6.79 0.92 9.98
N SER A 99 -7.75 0.84 9.06
CA SER A 99 -8.00 -0.34 8.20
C SER A 99 -8.00 -0.06 6.68
N LEU A 100 -7.78 1.19 6.25
CA LEU A 100 -7.73 1.53 4.82
C LEU A 100 -6.31 1.43 4.25
N SER A 101 -6.21 1.29 2.93
CA SER A 101 -4.97 1.21 2.14
C SER A 101 -4.92 2.32 1.07
N ALA A 102 -3.86 2.33 0.24
CA ALA A 102 -3.65 3.30 -0.84
C ALA A 102 -3.73 4.77 -0.36
N SER A 103 -3.18 5.07 0.79
CA SER A 103 -3.17 6.41 1.42
C SER A 103 -4.55 7.07 1.60
N CYS A 104 -5.64 6.29 1.49
CA CYS A 104 -7.00 6.78 1.68
C CYS A 104 -7.20 7.28 3.12
N GLY A 105 -7.62 8.53 3.25
CA GLY A 105 -7.84 9.18 4.54
C GLY A 105 -6.56 9.50 5.33
N VAL A 106 -5.37 9.41 4.72
CA VAL A 106 -4.09 9.73 5.39
C VAL A 106 -3.76 11.21 5.17
N ILE A 107 -3.76 11.99 6.24
CA ILE A 107 -3.60 13.45 6.20
C ILE A 107 -2.54 13.89 7.19
N ARG A 108 -1.53 14.65 6.74
CA ARG A 108 -0.59 15.35 7.60
C ARG A 108 -1.20 16.66 8.06
N ALA A 109 -1.03 16.96 9.35
CA ALA A 109 -1.38 18.23 9.97
C ALA A 109 -0.13 18.84 10.64
N ASN A 110 0.14 20.12 10.37
CA ASN A 110 1.30 20.82 10.85
C ASN A 110 1.03 21.64 12.12
N ASP A 111 -0.25 21.90 12.38
CA ASP A 111 -0.73 22.67 13.55
C ASP A 111 -2.12 22.18 14.00
N ARG A 112 -2.66 22.89 14.99
CA ARG A 112 -3.94 22.58 15.61
C ARG A 112 -5.12 22.70 14.65
N ASP A 113 -5.14 23.73 13.83
CA ASP A 113 -6.27 24.03 12.96
C ASP A 113 -6.32 23.03 11.79
N GLU A 114 -5.16 22.70 11.20
CA GLU A 114 -5.03 21.64 10.21
C GLU A 114 -5.42 20.27 10.80
N PHE A 115 -5.05 19.99 12.05
CA PHE A 115 -5.42 18.76 12.73
C PHE A 115 -6.94 18.63 12.91
N VAL A 116 -7.61 19.68 13.39
CA VAL A 116 -9.07 19.67 13.56
C VAL A 116 -9.78 19.45 12.22
N ALA A 117 -9.32 20.12 11.16
CA ALA A 117 -9.85 19.93 9.81
C ALA A 117 -9.62 18.50 9.30
N ALA A 118 -8.40 17.97 9.47
CA ALA A 118 -8.05 16.60 9.07
C ALA A 118 -8.88 15.55 9.83
N PHE A 119 -9.06 15.73 11.14
CA PHE A 119 -9.85 14.83 11.97
C PHE A 119 -11.31 14.74 11.51
N HIS A 120 -11.96 15.89 11.29
CA HIS A 120 -13.33 15.92 10.78
C HIS A 120 -13.43 15.30 9.38
N ARG A 121 -12.46 15.55 8.52
CA ARG A 121 -12.44 15.00 7.16
C ARG A 121 -12.32 13.47 7.18
N VAL A 122 -11.44 12.91 8.02
CA VAL A 122 -11.31 11.46 8.19
C VAL A 122 -12.57 10.88 8.83
N ALA A 123 -13.15 11.54 9.83
CA ALA A 123 -14.40 11.08 10.45
C ALA A 123 -15.55 10.98 9.44
N ALA A 124 -15.74 12.01 8.61
CA ALA A 124 -16.75 12.01 7.54
C ALA A 124 -16.51 10.92 6.49
N LEU A 125 -15.24 10.65 6.15
CA LEU A 125 -14.89 9.55 5.26
C LEU A 125 -15.26 8.19 5.87
N LEU A 126 -14.95 7.97 7.15
CA LEU A 126 -15.27 6.72 7.86
C LEU A 126 -16.79 6.51 7.97
N GLU A 127 -17.55 7.57 8.26
CA GLU A 127 -19.02 7.52 8.30
C GLU A 127 -19.60 7.12 6.93
N LYS A 128 -19.10 7.73 5.87
CA LYS A 128 -19.52 7.42 4.49
C LYS A 128 -19.24 5.98 4.07
N LEU A 129 -18.09 5.41 4.47
CA LEU A 129 -17.71 4.05 4.13
C LEU A 129 -18.48 2.99 4.93
N GLY A 130 -18.88 3.31 6.15
CA GLY A 130 -19.70 2.45 7.00
C GLY A 130 -19.00 1.17 7.50
N GLU A 131 -19.70 0.44 8.38
CA GLU A 131 -19.18 -0.73 9.07
C GLU A 131 -18.85 -1.90 8.13
N GLU A 132 -19.64 -2.09 7.08
CA GLU A 132 -19.42 -3.17 6.10
C GLU A 132 -18.03 -3.10 5.44
N THR A 133 -17.52 -1.89 5.23
CA THR A 133 -16.19 -1.68 4.62
C THR A 133 -15.08 -1.70 5.67
N LEU A 134 -15.34 -1.13 6.84
CA LEU A 134 -14.31 -0.83 7.84
C LEU A 134 -14.15 -1.92 8.91
N GLY A 135 -15.20 -2.70 9.18
CA GLY A 135 -15.19 -3.69 10.26
C GLY A 135 -14.75 -3.09 11.60
N ASP A 136 -13.73 -3.66 12.23
CA ASP A 136 -13.16 -3.18 13.51
C ASP A 136 -12.58 -1.77 13.45
N GLY A 137 -12.40 -1.21 12.24
CA GLY A 137 -11.93 0.15 12.00
C GLY A 137 -13.00 1.21 12.09
N THR A 138 -14.28 0.82 12.19
CA THR A 138 -15.41 1.74 12.26
C THR A 138 -15.27 2.70 13.45
N GLY A 139 -15.41 4.00 13.16
CA GLY A 139 -15.36 5.03 14.19
C GLY A 139 -14.00 5.23 14.88
N LYS A 140 -12.88 4.76 14.29
CA LYS A 140 -11.54 4.85 14.88
C LYS A 140 -10.57 5.61 13.99
N ILE A 141 -9.88 6.57 14.59
CA ILE A 141 -8.85 7.41 13.97
C ILE A 141 -7.53 7.21 14.71
N LEU A 142 -6.48 6.87 13.97
CA LEU A 142 -5.12 6.78 14.47
C LEU A 142 -4.41 8.11 14.20
N VAL A 143 -3.80 8.68 15.23
CA VAL A 143 -2.94 9.87 15.12
C VAL A 143 -1.52 9.46 15.44
N GLU A 144 -0.59 9.79 14.56
CA GLU A 144 0.84 9.44 14.70
C GLU A 144 1.72 10.67 14.58
N ASP A 145 2.89 10.65 15.22
CA ASP A 145 3.93 11.63 14.92
C ASP A 145 4.36 11.49 13.46
N PHE A 146 4.53 12.61 12.76
CA PHE A 146 5.10 12.57 11.41
C PHE A 146 6.58 12.15 11.46
N VAL A 147 6.94 11.12 10.73
CA VAL A 147 8.32 10.68 10.57
C VAL A 147 8.90 11.31 9.31
N PRO A 148 9.86 12.24 9.40
CA PRO A 148 10.51 12.81 8.23
C PRO A 148 11.45 11.82 7.57
N GLY A 149 11.88 12.12 6.34
CA GLY A 149 12.88 11.34 5.61
C GLY A 149 12.34 10.66 4.36
N ARG A 150 13.17 9.84 3.74
CA ARG A 150 12.84 9.13 2.51
C ARG A 150 12.03 7.88 2.82
N GLU A 151 10.97 7.68 2.07
CA GLU A 151 10.20 6.44 2.15
C GLU A 151 10.69 5.45 1.10
N VAL A 152 10.74 4.19 1.51
CA VAL A 152 11.08 3.05 0.66
C VAL A 152 10.05 1.94 0.83
N ALA A 153 9.87 1.15 -0.22
CA ALA A 153 9.03 -0.03 -0.18
C ALA A 153 9.88 -1.29 -0.35
N LEU A 154 9.70 -2.24 0.55
CA LEU A 154 10.35 -3.53 0.53
C LEU A 154 9.36 -4.60 0.10
N GLU A 155 9.76 -5.40 -0.88
CA GLU A 155 9.09 -6.65 -1.22
C GLU A 155 9.94 -7.82 -0.80
N GLY A 156 9.34 -8.78 -0.10
CA GLY A 156 10.05 -9.92 0.43
C GLY A 156 9.22 -11.20 0.45
N LEU A 157 9.90 -12.29 0.73
CA LEU A 157 9.31 -13.61 0.89
C LEU A 157 9.75 -14.16 2.24
N LEU A 158 8.79 -14.57 3.06
CA LEU A 158 9.03 -15.23 4.33
C LEU A 158 8.98 -16.74 4.16
N THR A 159 9.96 -17.42 4.72
CA THR A 159 10.02 -18.89 4.78
C THR A 159 10.46 -19.28 6.18
N ASN A 160 9.60 -19.96 6.94
CA ASN A 160 9.86 -20.34 8.33
C ASN A 160 10.34 -19.18 9.22
N GLY A 161 9.79 -17.96 9.01
CA GLY A 161 10.13 -16.77 9.77
C GLY A 161 11.39 -16.03 9.29
N GLU A 162 12.08 -16.53 8.27
CA GLU A 162 13.24 -15.87 7.68
C GLU A 162 12.81 -15.02 6.47
N LEU A 163 13.22 -13.75 6.46
CA LEU A 163 12.93 -12.81 5.39
C LEU A 163 14.01 -12.85 4.31
N ARG A 164 13.62 -13.21 3.10
CA ARG A 164 14.38 -12.95 1.88
C ARG A 164 13.84 -11.71 1.19
N VAL A 165 14.62 -10.65 1.11
CA VAL A 165 14.26 -9.45 0.33
C VAL A 165 14.38 -9.77 -1.15
N LEU A 166 13.32 -9.56 -1.89
CA LEU A 166 13.23 -9.73 -3.35
C LEU A 166 13.53 -8.43 -4.08
N ALA A 167 13.05 -7.30 -3.53
CA ALA A 167 13.32 -5.97 -4.05
C ALA A 167 13.21 -4.91 -2.95
N LEU A 168 13.98 -3.84 -3.11
CA LEU A 168 13.80 -2.58 -2.40
C LEU A 168 13.56 -1.49 -3.45
N PHE A 169 12.45 -0.77 -3.30
CA PHE A 169 12.06 0.32 -4.17
C PHE A 169 12.30 1.66 -3.50
N ASP A 170 12.87 2.59 -4.23
CA ASP A 170 12.84 4.01 -3.89
C ASP A 170 11.48 4.61 -4.28
N LYS A 171 10.97 5.50 -3.44
CA LYS A 171 9.88 6.42 -3.76
C LYS A 171 10.51 7.82 -3.93
N PRO A 172 10.84 8.25 -5.18
CA PRO A 172 11.63 9.46 -5.39
C PRO A 172 10.86 10.76 -5.11
N ASP A 173 9.54 10.74 -5.23
CA ASP A 173 8.72 11.90 -4.91
C ASP A 173 8.55 12.03 -3.38
N PRO A 174 8.69 13.25 -2.82
CA PRO A 174 8.52 13.43 -1.39
C PRO A 174 7.11 13.06 -0.93
N LEU A 175 7.02 12.21 0.07
CA LEU A 175 5.76 11.87 0.73
C LEU A 175 5.64 12.70 2.03
N ASP A 176 5.66 14.03 1.87
CA ASP A 176 5.69 14.97 3.00
C ASP A 176 4.32 15.59 3.33
N GLY A 177 3.28 15.22 2.58
CA GLY A 177 1.91 15.68 2.77
C GLY A 177 1.56 16.96 1.99
N PRO A 178 0.36 17.51 2.17
CA PRO A 178 -0.64 17.11 3.17
C PRO A 178 -1.23 15.71 2.94
N PHE A 179 -1.25 15.21 1.70
CA PHE A 179 -1.69 13.86 1.35
C PHE A 179 -0.47 13.06 0.87
N PHE A 180 -0.50 11.75 1.07
CA PHE A 180 0.66 10.89 0.79
C PHE A 180 0.42 10.10 -0.50
N GLU A 181 0.39 10.82 -1.63
CA GLU A 181 0.14 10.23 -2.93
C GLU A 181 1.37 9.49 -3.45
N GLU A 182 1.25 8.20 -3.59
CA GLU A 182 2.29 7.35 -4.14
C GLU A 182 2.31 7.46 -5.65
N THR A 183 3.43 7.87 -6.21
CA THR A 183 3.56 8.14 -7.65
C THR A 183 4.55 7.20 -8.32
N ILE A 184 5.81 7.16 -7.89
CA ILE A 184 6.88 6.42 -8.56
C ILE A 184 7.55 5.45 -7.59
N TYR A 185 7.74 4.21 -8.07
CA TYR A 185 8.52 3.16 -7.42
C TYR A 185 9.63 2.69 -8.35
N ILE A 186 10.88 2.70 -7.89
CA ILE A 186 12.06 2.34 -8.70
C ILE A 186 12.94 1.37 -7.95
N THR A 187 13.36 0.30 -8.63
CA THR A 187 14.30 -0.70 -8.10
C THR A 187 15.44 -0.94 -9.12
N PRO A 188 16.68 -1.20 -8.68
CA PRO A 188 17.15 -1.30 -7.30
C PRO A 188 17.19 0.07 -6.60
N SER A 189 17.10 0.04 -5.28
CA SER A 189 17.21 1.25 -4.46
C SER A 189 18.60 1.87 -4.56
N ARG A 190 18.64 3.21 -4.61
CA ARG A 190 19.86 4.04 -4.60
C ARG A 190 20.39 4.34 -3.20
N LEU A 191 19.73 3.82 -2.16
CA LEU A 191 20.22 3.96 -0.79
C LEU A 191 21.57 3.28 -0.61
N PRO A 192 22.47 3.82 0.25
CA PRO A 192 23.71 3.14 0.60
C PRO A 192 23.48 1.72 1.12
N ALA A 193 24.35 0.77 0.78
CA ALA A 193 24.20 -0.64 1.15
C ALA A 193 24.04 -0.85 2.69
N ALA A 194 24.67 0.00 3.52
CA ALA A 194 24.50 -0.05 4.97
C ALA A 194 23.04 0.25 5.37
N VAL A 195 22.44 1.29 4.77
CA VAL A 195 21.04 1.68 5.02
C VAL A 195 20.08 0.60 4.51
N GLN A 196 20.34 0.01 3.34
CA GLN A 196 19.51 -1.10 2.84
C GLN A 196 19.53 -2.30 3.80
N ARG A 197 20.68 -2.61 4.42
CA ARG A 197 20.75 -3.65 5.48
C ARG A 197 19.95 -3.28 6.71
N GLU A 198 19.95 -2.02 7.15
CA GLU A 198 19.12 -1.55 8.26
C GLU A 198 17.62 -1.67 7.94
N VAL A 199 17.21 -1.27 6.74
CA VAL A 199 15.82 -1.44 6.25
C VAL A 199 15.43 -2.91 6.29
N THR A 200 16.27 -3.81 5.74
CA THR A 200 16.04 -5.26 5.76
C THR A 200 15.91 -5.80 7.19
N SER A 201 16.82 -5.41 8.07
CA SER A 201 16.81 -5.83 9.49
C SER A 201 15.56 -5.34 10.22
N CYS A 202 15.17 -4.08 9.98
CA CYS A 202 13.96 -3.49 10.57
C CYS A 202 12.69 -4.23 10.08
N ALA A 203 12.57 -4.49 8.78
CA ALA A 203 11.46 -5.22 8.19
C ALA A 203 11.37 -6.68 8.71
N ALA A 204 12.50 -7.37 8.84
CA ALA A 204 12.54 -8.73 9.38
C ALA A 204 12.09 -8.78 10.85
N ARG A 205 12.51 -7.79 11.66
CA ARG A 205 12.04 -7.64 13.04
C ARG A 205 10.55 -7.36 13.11
N ALA A 206 10.06 -6.50 12.20
CA ALA A 206 8.65 -6.15 12.13
C ALA A 206 7.78 -7.37 11.75
N ALA A 207 8.15 -8.13 10.72
CA ALA A 207 7.45 -9.36 10.36
C ALA A 207 7.38 -10.36 11.53
N ARG A 208 8.52 -10.57 12.21
CA ARG A 208 8.58 -11.44 13.40
C ARG A 208 7.71 -10.93 14.55
N ALA A 209 7.72 -9.62 14.83
CA ALA A 209 6.92 -9.00 15.89
C ALA A 209 5.42 -9.14 15.65
N LEU A 210 5.00 -9.17 14.38
CA LEU A 210 3.63 -9.43 13.98
C LEU A 210 3.27 -10.92 14.02
N GLY A 211 4.26 -11.82 14.06
CA GLY A 211 4.06 -13.27 13.96
C GLY A 211 3.89 -13.78 12.52
N LEU A 212 4.35 -13.00 11.53
CA LEU A 212 4.38 -13.43 10.12
C LEU A 212 5.61 -14.32 9.88
N GLY A 213 5.42 -15.45 9.20
CA GLY A 213 6.49 -16.41 8.96
C GLY A 213 6.48 -17.06 7.58
N GLU A 214 5.41 -16.89 6.80
CA GLU A 214 5.24 -17.56 5.51
C GLU A 214 4.69 -16.61 4.44
N GLY A 215 5.15 -16.80 3.19
CA GLY A 215 4.61 -16.13 2.01
C GLY A 215 5.11 -14.71 1.79
N PRO A 216 4.47 -13.98 0.87
CA PRO A 216 4.89 -12.63 0.52
C PRO A 216 4.67 -11.65 1.67
N VAL A 217 5.58 -10.71 1.78
CA VAL A 217 5.47 -9.59 2.71
C VAL A 217 5.90 -8.30 2.02
N HIS A 218 5.04 -7.29 2.13
CA HIS A 218 5.32 -5.93 1.70
C HIS A 218 5.53 -5.04 2.92
N GLY A 219 6.56 -4.20 2.89
CA GLY A 219 6.85 -3.27 3.98
C GLY A 219 7.12 -1.87 3.46
N GLU A 220 6.55 -0.87 4.13
CA GLU A 220 6.86 0.55 3.91
C GLU A 220 7.62 1.08 5.10
N LEU A 221 8.79 1.66 4.83
CA LEU A 221 9.70 2.14 5.85
C LEU A 221 10.19 3.55 5.50
N ARG A 222 10.37 4.39 6.51
CA ARG A 222 11.02 5.68 6.36
C ARG A 222 12.42 5.66 6.93
N VAL A 223 13.35 6.20 6.14
CA VAL A 223 14.75 6.39 6.51
C VAL A 223 14.98 7.84 6.83
N SER A 224 15.27 8.11 8.09
CA SER A 224 15.58 9.45 8.61
C SER A 224 17.00 9.50 9.19
N ASP A 225 17.42 10.66 9.67
CA ASP A 225 18.67 10.85 10.44
C ASP A 225 18.68 10.09 11.77
N ARG A 226 17.51 9.71 12.29
CA ARG A 226 17.34 8.94 13.53
C ARG A 226 17.20 7.43 13.32
N GLY A 227 17.38 6.96 12.08
CA GLY A 227 17.30 5.54 11.71
C GLY A 227 16.08 5.18 10.87
N VAL A 228 15.76 3.90 10.84
CA VAL A 228 14.69 3.31 10.00
C VAL A 228 13.43 3.09 10.83
N TRP A 229 12.30 3.53 10.32
CA TRP A 229 10.99 3.50 10.96
C TRP A 229 10.00 2.71 10.12
N VAL A 230 9.23 1.82 10.74
CA VAL A 230 8.16 1.08 10.05
C VAL A 230 6.93 1.97 9.93
N ILE A 231 6.46 2.14 8.68
CA ILE A 231 5.21 2.83 8.37
C ILE A 231 4.08 1.82 8.20
N GLU A 232 4.32 0.74 7.45
CA GLU A 232 3.33 -0.32 7.24
C GLU A 232 4.01 -1.66 6.96
N VAL A 233 3.35 -2.77 7.32
CA VAL A 233 3.71 -4.13 6.91
C VAL A 233 2.43 -4.86 6.54
N ALA A 234 2.39 -5.41 5.33
CA ALA A 234 1.27 -6.19 4.83
C ALA A 234 1.68 -7.64 4.55
N ALA A 235 0.82 -8.58 4.91
CA ALA A 235 1.03 -10.02 4.66
C ALA A 235 0.61 -10.41 3.24
N ARG A 236 1.07 -9.65 2.25
CA ARG A 236 0.82 -9.81 0.82
C ARG A 236 1.94 -9.18 0.01
N SER A 237 1.93 -9.40 -1.29
CA SER A 237 2.83 -8.71 -2.21
C SER A 237 2.46 -7.24 -2.42
N ILE A 238 3.42 -6.48 -2.93
CA ILE A 238 3.29 -5.07 -3.28
C ILE A 238 2.15 -4.83 -4.29
N GLY A 239 1.40 -3.75 -4.06
CA GLY A 239 0.33 -3.28 -4.94
C GLY A 239 0.83 -2.41 -6.10
N GLY A 240 -0.09 -1.58 -6.66
CA GLY A 240 0.25 -0.55 -7.63
C GLY A 240 0.92 -1.06 -8.93
N ARG A 241 0.67 -2.31 -9.33
CA ARG A 241 1.34 -2.96 -10.48
C ARG A 241 2.87 -3.06 -10.33
N CYS A 242 3.42 -2.82 -9.15
CA CYS A 242 4.87 -2.86 -8.93
C CYS A 242 5.47 -4.26 -9.15
N SER A 243 4.68 -5.33 -9.05
CA SER A 243 5.09 -6.70 -9.42
C SER A 243 5.61 -6.78 -10.87
N GLN A 244 5.06 -5.98 -11.80
CA GLN A 244 5.49 -5.97 -13.20
C GLN A 244 6.92 -5.40 -13.40
N ALA A 245 7.43 -4.62 -12.45
CA ALA A 245 8.83 -4.20 -12.43
C ALA A 245 9.78 -5.33 -12.02
N LEU A 246 9.25 -6.43 -11.43
CA LEU A 246 10.05 -7.52 -10.90
C LEU A 246 10.07 -8.68 -11.88
N ARG A 247 11.29 -8.99 -12.33
CA ARG A 247 11.60 -10.22 -13.07
C ARG A 247 12.76 -10.89 -12.38
N PHE A 248 12.65 -12.19 -12.20
CA PHE A 248 13.65 -13.02 -11.56
C PHE A 248 14.38 -13.88 -12.59
N ALA A 249 15.54 -14.41 -12.22
CA ALA A 249 16.28 -15.31 -13.07
C ALA A 249 15.40 -16.48 -13.55
N ALA A 250 15.67 -17.00 -14.74
CA ALA A 250 14.81 -17.93 -15.48
C ALA A 250 13.46 -17.34 -15.97
N GLY A 251 13.29 -16.03 -15.96
CA GLY A 251 12.10 -15.35 -16.49
C GLY A 251 10.86 -15.41 -15.58
N LEU A 252 11.03 -15.76 -14.31
CA LEU A 252 9.91 -15.86 -13.38
C LEU A 252 9.32 -14.47 -13.03
N SER A 253 8.00 -14.37 -12.96
CA SER A 253 7.31 -13.23 -12.37
C SER A 253 7.24 -13.32 -10.83
N LEU A 254 6.89 -12.23 -10.15
CA LEU A 254 6.68 -12.24 -8.70
C LEU A 254 5.54 -13.20 -8.32
N GLU A 255 4.47 -13.20 -9.09
CA GLU A 255 3.31 -14.06 -8.87
C GLU A 255 3.69 -15.54 -8.98
N GLU A 256 4.52 -15.89 -9.95
CA GLU A 256 5.01 -17.27 -10.11
C GLU A 256 5.92 -17.66 -8.95
N VAL A 257 6.81 -16.78 -8.50
CA VAL A 257 7.64 -17.01 -7.31
C VAL A 257 6.76 -17.28 -6.08
N ILE A 258 5.72 -16.46 -5.86
CA ILE A 258 4.79 -16.62 -4.74
C ILE A 258 4.04 -17.96 -4.83
N LEU A 259 3.52 -18.31 -6.00
CA LEU A 259 2.77 -19.56 -6.19
C LEU A 259 3.69 -20.80 -6.01
N ARG A 260 4.88 -20.77 -6.59
CA ARG A 260 5.87 -21.87 -6.38
C ARG A 260 6.23 -22.01 -4.90
N HIS A 261 6.47 -20.90 -4.21
CA HIS A 261 6.76 -20.91 -2.78
C HIS A 261 5.60 -21.50 -1.98
N ALA A 262 4.38 -21.05 -2.22
CA ALA A 262 3.20 -21.53 -1.53
C ALA A 262 2.96 -23.03 -1.74
N LEU A 263 3.19 -23.52 -2.97
CA LEU A 263 3.09 -24.92 -3.36
C LEU A 263 4.33 -25.78 -2.99
N ARG A 264 5.34 -25.20 -2.31
CA ARG A 264 6.61 -25.87 -1.99
C ARG A 264 7.32 -26.44 -3.21
N MET A 265 7.13 -25.83 -4.39
CA MET A 265 7.82 -26.18 -5.63
C MET A 265 9.22 -25.56 -5.64
N ASP A 266 10.11 -26.14 -6.47
CA ASP A 266 11.43 -25.57 -6.67
C ASP A 266 11.37 -24.18 -7.31
N ILE A 267 12.14 -23.24 -6.76
CA ILE A 267 12.34 -21.89 -7.30
C ILE A 267 13.79 -21.79 -7.74
N PRO A 268 14.05 -21.78 -9.06
CA PRO A 268 15.43 -21.84 -9.59
C PRO A 268 16.33 -20.71 -9.08
N SER A 269 15.76 -19.50 -8.91
CA SER A 269 16.46 -18.37 -8.31
C SER A 269 15.48 -17.32 -7.83
N LEU A 270 15.81 -16.69 -6.69
CA LEU A 270 15.15 -15.50 -6.17
C LEU A 270 15.91 -14.21 -6.50
N ASP A 271 16.98 -14.31 -7.29
CA ASP A 271 17.76 -13.15 -7.69
C ASP A 271 17.04 -12.42 -8.82
N ARG A 272 16.82 -11.13 -8.60
CA ARG A 272 16.20 -10.26 -9.58
C ARG A 272 17.13 -10.04 -10.79
N GLU A 273 16.57 -9.87 -11.99
CA GLU A 273 17.31 -9.42 -13.15
C GLU A 273 18.06 -8.11 -12.87
N GLY A 274 19.27 -7.98 -13.43
CA GLY A 274 20.18 -6.88 -13.11
C GLY A 274 19.74 -5.49 -13.57
N ARG A 275 18.77 -5.39 -14.49
CA ARG A 275 18.29 -4.11 -15.01
C ARG A 275 17.44 -3.36 -13.97
N ALA A 276 17.54 -2.02 -13.99
CA ALA A 276 16.64 -1.18 -13.25
C ALA A 276 15.23 -1.20 -13.86
N ALA A 277 14.22 -1.11 -13.00
CA ALA A 277 12.83 -1.06 -13.42
C ALA A 277 12.03 -0.17 -12.48
N GLY A 278 10.90 0.35 -12.96
CA GLY A 278 10.02 1.17 -12.14
C GLY A 278 8.60 1.21 -12.67
N VAL A 279 7.74 1.63 -11.78
CA VAL A 279 6.32 1.85 -12.07
C VAL A 279 5.96 3.27 -11.65
N MET A 280 5.19 3.96 -12.48
CA MET A 280 4.52 5.20 -12.11
C MET A 280 3.02 4.95 -12.05
N MET A 281 2.44 5.19 -10.90
CA MET A 281 1.00 5.28 -10.68
C MET A 281 0.56 6.68 -11.12
N LEU A 282 -0.33 6.77 -12.10
CA LEU A 282 -0.77 8.04 -12.67
C LEU A 282 -1.79 8.69 -11.75
N PRO A 283 -1.46 9.81 -11.08
CA PRO A 283 -2.32 10.42 -10.08
C PRO A 283 -3.54 11.08 -10.70
N ILE A 284 -4.61 11.24 -9.90
CA ILE A 284 -5.79 12.02 -10.28
C ILE A 284 -5.53 13.48 -9.91
N PRO A 285 -5.35 14.41 -10.89
CA PRO A 285 -4.92 15.78 -10.59
C PRO A 285 -5.99 16.63 -9.91
N HIS A 286 -7.27 16.35 -10.18
CA HIS A 286 -8.42 17.02 -9.55
C HIS A 286 -9.70 16.20 -9.74
N ALA A 287 -10.71 16.47 -8.92
CA ALA A 287 -12.02 15.82 -9.02
C ALA A 287 -12.75 16.23 -10.31
N GLY A 288 -13.51 15.30 -10.88
CA GLY A 288 -14.31 15.53 -12.08
C GLY A 288 -14.71 14.24 -12.78
N VAL A 289 -15.08 14.34 -14.04
CA VAL A 289 -15.40 13.20 -14.91
C VAL A 289 -14.35 13.11 -16.00
N LEU A 290 -13.76 11.94 -16.19
CA LEU A 290 -12.79 11.71 -17.26
C LEU A 290 -13.51 11.66 -18.60
N GLU A 291 -13.12 12.53 -19.53
CA GLU A 291 -13.66 12.55 -20.90
C GLU A 291 -12.74 11.77 -21.85
N GLU A 292 -11.44 12.03 -21.79
CA GLU A 292 -10.48 11.49 -22.74
C GLU A 292 -9.08 11.41 -22.15
N VAL A 293 -8.28 10.47 -22.65
CA VAL A 293 -6.83 10.40 -22.39
C VAL A 293 -6.08 10.51 -23.71
N ARG A 294 -5.33 11.61 -23.89
CA ARG A 294 -4.54 11.89 -25.09
C ARG A 294 -3.07 11.59 -24.86
N GLY A 295 -2.32 11.48 -25.95
CA GLY A 295 -0.86 11.35 -25.93
C GLY A 295 -0.34 9.95 -25.62
N ARG A 296 -1.17 8.92 -25.56
CA ARG A 296 -0.80 7.53 -25.21
C ARG A 296 0.32 6.98 -26.11
N GLU A 297 0.23 7.16 -27.41
CA GLU A 297 1.26 6.71 -28.37
C GLU A 297 2.60 7.41 -28.15
N LYS A 298 2.57 8.72 -27.85
CA LYS A 298 3.79 9.50 -27.55
C LYS A 298 4.43 9.03 -26.25
N ALA A 299 3.63 8.75 -25.23
CA ALA A 299 4.11 8.22 -23.95
C ALA A 299 4.77 6.84 -24.12
N LEU A 300 4.14 5.94 -24.90
CA LEU A 300 4.69 4.62 -25.21
C LEU A 300 5.96 4.69 -26.08
N ALA A 301 6.13 5.74 -26.89
CA ALA A 301 7.31 5.94 -27.71
C ALA A 301 8.55 6.44 -26.94
N VAL A 302 8.39 6.84 -25.66
CA VAL A 302 9.52 7.28 -24.84
C VAL A 302 10.47 6.10 -24.59
N PRO A 303 11.77 6.22 -24.87
CA PRO A 303 12.74 5.16 -24.66
C PRO A 303 12.76 4.67 -23.20
N GLY A 304 12.69 3.36 -23.00
CA GLY A 304 12.66 2.73 -21.69
C GLY A 304 11.25 2.44 -21.15
N ILE A 305 10.20 2.97 -21.77
CA ILE A 305 8.81 2.58 -21.42
C ILE A 305 8.50 1.21 -22.02
N GLU A 306 8.09 0.29 -21.19
CA GLU A 306 7.66 -1.06 -21.61
C GLU A 306 6.13 -1.18 -21.73
N ASN A 307 5.38 -0.45 -20.90
CA ASN A 307 3.92 -0.54 -20.91
C ASN A 307 3.27 0.75 -20.39
N LEU A 308 2.06 1.00 -20.88
CA LEU A 308 1.12 2.02 -20.39
C LEU A 308 -0.27 1.38 -20.27
N GLU A 309 -0.76 1.23 -19.08
CA GLU A 309 -2.10 0.76 -18.78
C GLU A 309 -2.95 1.93 -18.25
N ILE A 310 -3.97 2.36 -18.97
CA ILE A 310 -4.97 3.31 -18.48
C ILE A 310 -6.15 2.50 -17.93
N THR A 311 -6.38 2.57 -16.63
CA THR A 311 -7.44 1.83 -15.93
C THR A 311 -8.72 2.64 -15.78
N ALA A 312 -8.62 3.97 -15.75
CA ALA A 312 -9.77 4.86 -15.76
C ALA A 312 -10.40 4.89 -17.17
N ARG A 313 -11.73 4.96 -17.22
CA ARG A 313 -12.50 4.96 -18.47
C ARG A 313 -13.18 6.31 -18.68
N PRO A 314 -13.39 6.76 -19.92
CA PRO A 314 -14.29 7.89 -20.18
C PRO A 314 -15.64 7.70 -19.50
N GLY A 315 -16.11 8.74 -18.81
CA GLY A 315 -17.31 8.72 -17.97
C GLY A 315 -17.07 8.34 -16.50
N ASP A 316 -15.87 7.86 -16.12
CA ASP A 316 -15.56 7.58 -14.71
C ASP A 316 -15.51 8.89 -13.90
N GLU A 317 -16.16 8.89 -12.74
CA GLU A 317 -15.98 9.93 -11.75
C GLU A 317 -14.61 9.76 -11.07
N LEU A 318 -13.82 10.80 -11.08
CA LEU A 318 -12.49 10.86 -10.52
C LEU A 318 -12.50 11.55 -9.16
N VAL A 319 -11.96 10.86 -8.16
CA VAL A 319 -11.84 11.37 -6.78
C VAL A 319 -10.37 11.29 -6.39
N PRO A 320 -9.69 12.44 -6.22
CA PRO A 320 -8.30 12.46 -5.75
C PRO A 320 -8.20 12.11 -4.27
N LEU A 321 -6.96 11.92 -3.78
CA LEU A 321 -6.69 11.79 -2.35
C LEU A 321 -7.16 13.07 -1.59
N PRO A 322 -7.55 12.92 -0.35
CA PRO A 322 -7.47 11.72 0.49
C PRO A 322 -8.70 10.81 0.43
N GLU A 323 -9.77 11.14 -0.31
CA GLU A 323 -10.98 10.32 -0.39
C GLU A 323 -10.88 9.23 -1.47
N GLY A 324 -10.06 9.44 -2.51
CA GLY A 324 -9.85 8.50 -3.59
C GLY A 324 -8.95 7.33 -3.19
N THR A 325 -9.10 6.22 -3.92
CA THR A 325 -8.29 5.00 -3.75
C THR A 325 -7.78 4.47 -5.08
N ARG A 326 -7.98 5.23 -6.17
CA ARG A 326 -7.70 4.79 -7.54
C ARG A 326 -6.67 5.70 -8.21
N TYR A 327 -6.00 5.14 -9.20
CA TYR A 327 -5.12 5.85 -10.12
C TYR A 327 -5.74 5.87 -11.51
N LEU A 328 -5.34 6.83 -12.35
CA LEU A 328 -5.79 6.90 -13.75
C LEU A 328 -5.21 5.73 -14.57
N GLY A 329 -4.07 5.22 -14.17
CA GLY A 329 -3.37 4.14 -14.83
C GLY A 329 -1.96 3.95 -14.31
N PHE A 330 -1.14 3.24 -15.08
CA PHE A 330 0.22 2.86 -14.72
C PHE A 330 1.15 2.94 -15.92
N LEU A 331 2.34 3.50 -15.71
CA LEU A 331 3.47 3.43 -16.64
C LEU A 331 4.50 2.46 -16.06
N ILE A 332 5.06 1.62 -16.91
CA ILE A 332 6.10 0.67 -16.53
C ILE A 332 7.33 0.95 -17.40
N ALA A 333 8.47 1.11 -16.76
CA ALA A 333 9.73 1.39 -17.43
C ALA A 333 10.84 0.45 -16.97
N ARG A 334 11.80 0.22 -17.87
CA ARG A 334 13.01 -0.53 -17.61
C ARG A 334 14.21 0.14 -18.26
N GLY A 335 15.37 0.08 -17.60
CA GLY A 335 16.58 0.74 -18.07
C GLY A 335 17.83 0.17 -17.45
N GLU A 336 18.99 0.72 -17.82
CA GLU A 336 20.28 0.28 -17.28
C GLU A 336 20.55 0.81 -15.86
N ALA A 337 19.95 1.97 -15.52
CA ALA A 337 20.11 2.61 -14.20
C ALA A 337 18.78 3.16 -13.68
N PRO A 338 18.60 3.26 -12.35
CA PRO A 338 17.39 3.81 -11.73
C PRO A 338 17.06 5.23 -12.20
N GLU A 339 18.07 6.08 -12.44
CA GLU A 339 17.91 7.46 -12.91
C GLU A 339 17.33 7.52 -14.32
N ALA A 340 17.74 6.60 -15.19
CA ALA A 340 17.20 6.50 -16.55
C ALA A 340 15.73 6.07 -16.53
N VAL A 341 15.37 5.13 -15.63
CA VAL A 341 13.99 4.69 -15.42
C VAL A 341 13.13 5.83 -14.91
N GLU A 342 13.59 6.59 -13.91
CA GLU A 342 12.87 7.75 -13.38
C GLU A 342 12.61 8.78 -14.46
N THR A 343 13.65 9.11 -15.24
CA THR A 343 13.54 10.07 -16.36
C THR A 343 12.51 9.59 -17.39
N ALA A 344 12.57 8.33 -17.81
CA ALA A 344 11.64 7.76 -18.77
C ALA A 344 10.17 7.83 -18.28
N LEU A 345 9.91 7.48 -17.02
CA LEU A 345 8.57 7.56 -16.42
C LEU A 345 8.04 9.00 -16.41
N ARG A 346 8.87 9.97 -15.99
CA ARG A 346 8.47 11.38 -15.95
C ARG A 346 8.27 11.97 -17.36
N ASP A 347 9.12 11.59 -18.31
CA ASP A 347 9.00 12.03 -19.71
C ASP A 347 7.74 11.48 -20.35
N ALA A 348 7.43 10.21 -20.14
CA ALA A 348 6.21 9.59 -20.65
C ALA A 348 4.95 10.20 -20.01
N HIS A 349 4.96 10.45 -18.70
CA HIS A 349 3.84 11.11 -18.03
C HIS A 349 3.57 12.51 -18.61
N ARG A 350 4.61 13.29 -18.94
CA ARG A 350 4.45 14.61 -19.57
C ARG A 350 3.83 14.56 -20.98
N GLN A 351 3.82 13.40 -21.65
CA GLN A 351 3.14 13.24 -22.94
C GLN A 351 1.63 12.99 -22.79
N LEU A 352 1.18 12.61 -21.58
CA LEU A 352 -0.22 12.30 -21.32
C LEU A 352 -0.99 13.58 -20.96
N GLU A 353 -2.18 13.71 -21.54
CA GLU A 353 -3.16 14.74 -21.18
C GLU A 353 -4.46 14.05 -20.78
N PHE A 354 -4.91 14.29 -19.56
CA PHE A 354 -6.20 13.81 -19.05
C PHE A 354 -7.22 14.94 -19.15
N VAL A 355 -8.18 14.78 -20.05
CA VAL A 355 -9.29 15.74 -20.20
C VAL A 355 -10.34 15.40 -19.15
N ILE A 356 -10.46 16.25 -18.14
CA ILE A 356 -11.37 16.07 -17.00
C ILE A 356 -12.30 17.27 -16.92
N THR A 357 -13.61 17.01 -16.97
CA THR A 357 -14.64 18.06 -16.81
C THR A 357 -15.14 18.10 -15.37
N PRO A 358 -15.59 19.26 -14.86
CA PRO A 358 -16.20 19.33 -13.54
C PRO A 358 -17.36 18.37 -13.40
N ALA A 359 -17.49 17.70 -12.26
CA ALA A 359 -18.65 16.86 -11.96
C ALA A 359 -19.96 17.68 -12.04
N PRO A 360 -21.09 17.10 -12.51
CA PRO A 360 -22.38 17.78 -12.54
C PRO A 360 -22.75 18.39 -11.19
N ALA A 361 -23.42 19.55 -11.22
CA ALA A 361 -23.75 20.34 -10.01
C ALA A 361 -24.59 19.56 -8.97
N GLU A 362 -25.33 18.54 -9.37
CA GLU A 362 -26.09 17.67 -8.47
C GLU A 362 -25.18 16.82 -7.59
N THR A 363 -24.08 16.30 -8.15
CA THR A 363 -23.07 15.53 -7.40
C THR A 363 -22.29 16.42 -6.44
N GLN A 364 -22.06 17.69 -6.79
CA GLN A 364 -21.39 18.66 -5.92
C GLN A 364 -22.27 19.09 -4.72
N ARG A 365 -23.60 19.20 -4.90
CA ARG A 365 -24.52 19.53 -3.79
C ARG A 365 -24.63 18.40 -2.77
N SER A 366 -24.63 17.14 -3.21
CA SER A 366 -24.59 15.97 -2.32
C SER A 366 -23.30 15.94 -1.48
N ARG A 367 -22.18 16.42 -2.03
CA ARG A 367 -20.91 16.53 -1.32
C ARG A 367 -20.83 17.72 -0.35
N ALA A 368 -21.42 18.87 -0.72
CA ALA A 368 -21.42 20.08 0.11
C ALA A 368 -22.39 19.99 1.29
N MET A 369 -23.38 19.10 1.25
CA MET A 369 -24.33 18.84 2.35
C MET A 369 -23.84 17.73 3.30
N SER A 370 -22.67 17.14 3.04
CA SER A 370 -22.02 16.06 3.83
C SER A 370 -20.79 16.58 4.60
N PHE A 371 -20.63 17.91 4.73
CA PHE A 371 -19.57 18.54 5.54
C PHE A 371 -20.17 19.29 6.71
#